data_8c6a74c404e3eb550535ee93eac62a66
#
_entry.id   8c6a74c404e3eb550535ee93eac62a66
#
_cell.length_a   1.000
_cell.length_b   1.000
_cell.length_c   1.000
_cell.angle_alpha   90.00
_cell.angle_beta   90.00
_cell.angle_gamma   90.00
#
_symmetry.space_group_name_H-M   'P 1'
#
loop_
_entity.id
_entity.type
_entity.pdbx_description
1 polymer ?
#
loop_
_entity_poly.entity_id
_entity_poly.type
_entity_poly.pdbx_seq_one_letter_code
_entity_poly.pdbx_strand_id
1 'polypeptide(L)'
;MDGARLLNACIKTGVDAETYSKNFDSVWLDFSKGLGAPVGAVLAGSEEFINKSWRVKQRLGGAMRQSGVLAAMCLYALDNNISRLSNDHEVASFLGSELEKLETVEQILPIETNIVIFDLSDKTISAPNLVQKMREQGFQIGAF
;
A
#
# COMPACT_ATOMS: atom_id res chain seq x y z
N MET A 1 -10.56 -8.76 6.20
CA MET A 1 -9.62 -7.62 6.39
C MET A 1 -9.06 -7.20 5.05
N ASP A 2 -9.00 -5.88 4.80
CA ASP A 2 -8.19 -5.32 3.71
C ASP A 2 -6.73 -5.28 4.17
N GLY A 3 -5.90 -6.12 3.59
CA GLY A 3 -4.47 -6.24 3.89
C GLY A 3 -3.57 -5.54 2.87
N ALA A 4 -4.09 -4.52 2.17
CA ALA A 4 -3.33 -3.82 1.13
C ALA A 4 -1.97 -3.29 1.58
N ARG A 5 -1.83 -2.96 2.86
CA ARG A 5 -0.58 -2.54 3.50
C ARG A 5 -0.32 -3.24 4.84
N LEU A 6 -0.82 -4.48 4.97
CA LEU A 6 -0.65 -5.28 6.18
C LEU A 6 0.83 -5.41 6.56
N LEU A 7 1.71 -5.72 5.60
CA LEU A 7 3.12 -5.90 5.87
C LEU A 7 3.84 -4.60 6.27
N ASN A 8 3.37 -3.43 5.80
CA ASN A 8 3.82 -2.15 6.33
C ASN A 8 3.48 -2.01 7.82
N ALA A 9 2.25 -2.36 8.21
CA ALA A 9 1.85 -2.35 9.62
C ALA A 9 2.68 -3.33 10.46
N CYS A 10 2.92 -4.54 9.94
CA CYS A 10 3.76 -5.55 10.62
C CYS A 10 5.18 -5.01 10.89
N ILE A 11 5.83 -4.45 9.88
CA ILE A 11 7.19 -3.88 10.00
C ILE A 11 7.20 -2.70 10.98
N LYS A 12 6.17 -1.85 10.94
CA LYS A 12 6.11 -0.67 11.84
C LYS A 12 5.93 -1.05 13.31
N THR A 13 5.10 -2.05 13.57
CA THR A 13 4.68 -2.40 14.94
C THR A 13 5.46 -3.57 15.54
N GLY A 14 6.14 -4.36 14.71
CA GLY A 14 6.74 -5.64 15.11
C GLY A 14 5.71 -6.76 15.37
N VAL A 15 4.43 -6.53 15.05
CA VAL A 15 3.36 -7.51 15.18
C VAL A 15 3.25 -8.30 13.88
N ASP A 16 3.19 -9.64 13.98
CA ASP A 16 3.10 -10.51 12.81
C ASP A 16 1.73 -10.45 12.11
N ALA A 17 1.71 -10.85 10.84
CA ALA A 17 0.51 -10.82 10.01
C ALA A 17 -0.58 -11.78 10.53
N GLU A 18 -0.20 -12.89 11.15
CA GLU A 18 -1.13 -13.85 11.75
C GLU A 18 -1.91 -13.19 12.90
N THR A 19 -1.20 -12.48 13.78
CA THR A 19 -1.81 -11.76 14.91
C THR A 19 -2.80 -10.70 14.44
N TYR A 20 -2.51 -9.98 13.36
CA TYR A 20 -3.45 -9.04 12.77
C TYR A 20 -4.66 -9.73 12.15
N SER A 21 -4.45 -10.85 11.48
CA SER A 21 -5.49 -11.50 10.67
C SER A 21 -6.40 -12.44 11.43
N LYS A 22 -5.97 -12.99 12.57
CA LYS A 22 -6.68 -14.07 13.32
C LYS A 22 -8.14 -13.78 13.71
N ASN A 23 -8.53 -12.50 13.76
CA ASN A 23 -9.90 -12.10 14.10
C ASN A 23 -10.78 -11.84 12.87
N PHE A 24 -10.32 -12.18 11.66
CA PHE A 24 -11.03 -11.97 10.41
C PHE A 24 -11.26 -13.30 9.71
N ASP A 25 -12.44 -13.46 9.10
CA ASP A 25 -12.77 -14.66 8.33
C ASP A 25 -11.94 -14.80 7.04
N SER A 26 -11.49 -13.66 6.52
CA SER A 26 -10.65 -13.60 5.31
C SER A 26 -9.80 -12.35 5.28
N VAL A 27 -8.68 -12.46 4.58
CA VAL A 27 -7.70 -11.38 4.38
C VAL A 27 -7.24 -11.41 2.93
N TRP A 28 -7.14 -10.26 2.29
CA TRP A 28 -6.38 -10.19 1.06
C TRP A 28 -5.09 -9.39 1.26
N LEU A 29 -4.04 -9.79 0.55
CA LEU A 29 -2.73 -9.18 0.58
C LEU A 29 -2.38 -8.69 -0.84
N ASP A 30 -1.94 -7.44 -0.94
CA ASP A 30 -1.49 -6.85 -2.20
C ASP A 30 0.03 -6.96 -2.36
N PHE A 31 0.46 -7.38 -3.53
CA PHE A 31 1.88 -7.50 -3.88
C PHE A 31 2.39 -6.33 -4.75
N SER A 32 1.49 -5.56 -5.34
CA SER A 32 1.84 -4.52 -6.31
C SER A 32 2.10 -3.14 -5.71
N LYS A 33 1.97 -3.00 -4.40
CA LYS A 33 2.31 -1.77 -3.66
C LYS A 33 3.75 -1.81 -3.12
N GLY A 34 3.94 -1.69 -1.83
CA GLY A 34 5.26 -1.65 -1.19
C GLY A 34 6.14 -2.87 -1.46
N LEU A 35 5.55 -4.04 -1.69
CA LEU A 35 6.30 -5.23 -2.07
C LEU A 35 6.89 -5.17 -3.48
N GLY A 36 6.39 -4.28 -4.36
CA GLY A 36 6.98 -4.00 -5.67
C GLY A 36 6.86 -5.11 -6.70
N ALA A 37 5.97 -6.08 -6.51
CA ALA A 37 5.65 -7.04 -7.57
C ALA A 37 4.88 -6.34 -8.70
N PRO A 38 5.05 -6.75 -9.97
CA PRO A 38 4.41 -6.07 -11.11
C PRO A 38 2.89 -6.19 -11.09
N VAL A 39 2.37 -7.24 -10.46
CA VAL A 39 0.93 -7.52 -10.32
C VAL A 39 0.74 -8.59 -9.25
N GLY A 40 -0.41 -8.61 -8.63
CA GLY A 40 -0.85 -9.74 -7.82
C GLY A 40 -1.48 -9.33 -6.50
N ALA A 41 -2.44 -10.13 -6.12
CA ALA A 41 -3.03 -10.15 -4.80
C ALA A 41 -3.40 -11.59 -4.43
N VAL A 42 -3.33 -11.90 -3.15
CA VAL A 42 -3.72 -13.20 -2.62
C VAL A 42 -4.86 -13.01 -1.63
N LEU A 43 -5.88 -13.85 -1.77
CA LEU A 43 -6.96 -13.95 -0.82
C LEU A 43 -6.71 -15.18 0.06
N ALA A 44 -6.68 -14.99 1.37
CA ALA A 44 -6.55 -16.02 2.37
C ALA A 44 -7.82 -16.13 3.22
N GLY A 45 -8.13 -17.33 3.69
CA GLY A 45 -9.30 -17.64 4.51
C GLY A 45 -9.45 -19.14 4.71
N SER A 46 -10.60 -19.58 5.26
CA SER A 46 -10.87 -21.00 5.39
C SER A 46 -10.92 -21.70 4.03
N GLU A 47 -10.66 -22.98 4.00
CA GLU A 47 -10.71 -23.79 2.77
C GLU A 47 -12.10 -23.68 2.09
N GLU A 48 -13.17 -23.75 2.87
CA GLU A 48 -14.53 -23.58 2.36
C GLU A 48 -14.72 -22.22 1.69
N PHE A 49 -14.26 -21.15 2.33
CA PHE A 49 -14.34 -19.79 1.79
C PHE A 49 -13.55 -19.66 0.48
N ILE A 50 -12.32 -20.18 0.46
CA ILE A 50 -11.45 -20.11 -0.72
C ILE A 50 -12.05 -20.93 -1.88
N ASN A 51 -12.60 -22.11 -1.63
CA ASN A 51 -13.25 -22.93 -2.66
C ASN A 51 -14.48 -22.23 -3.27
N LYS A 52 -15.26 -21.51 -2.47
CA LYS A 52 -16.36 -20.67 -2.97
C LYS A 52 -15.84 -19.47 -3.77
N SER A 53 -14.83 -18.79 -3.25
CA SER A 53 -14.22 -17.62 -3.90
C SER A 53 -13.60 -17.97 -5.23
N TRP A 54 -13.02 -19.15 -5.37
CA TRP A 54 -12.46 -19.64 -6.64
C TRP A 54 -13.50 -19.71 -7.74
N ARG A 55 -14.72 -20.18 -7.44
CA ARG A 55 -15.82 -20.20 -8.40
C ARG A 55 -16.26 -18.80 -8.82
N VAL A 56 -16.32 -17.87 -7.87
CA VAL A 56 -16.64 -16.47 -8.15
C VAL A 56 -15.57 -15.84 -9.04
N LYS A 57 -14.29 -16.05 -8.72
CA LYS A 57 -13.15 -15.61 -9.54
C LYS A 57 -13.28 -16.08 -10.99
N GLN A 58 -13.60 -17.34 -11.21
CA GLN A 58 -13.82 -17.92 -12.55
C GLN A 58 -14.97 -17.21 -13.30
N ARG A 59 -16.10 -17.03 -12.62
CA ARG A 59 -17.31 -16.40 -13.20
C ARG A 59 -17.08 -14.93 -13.57
N LEU A 60 -16.24 -14.22 -12.82
CA LEU A 60 -15.91 -12.82 -13.07
C LEU A 60 -14.73 -12.64 -14.06
N GLY A 61 -14.31 -13.70 -14.75
CA GLY A 61 -13.23 -13.63 -15.72
C GLY A 61 -11.82 -13.58 -15.12
N GLY A 62 -11.68 -13.85 -13.81
CA GLY A 62 -10.38 -13.85 -13.12
C GLY A 62 -9.58 -15.15 -13.30
N ALA A 63 -10.04 -16.08 -14.14
CA ALA A 63 -9.29 -17.27 -14.49
C ALA A 63 -8.05 -16.90 -15.31
N MET A 64 -6.89 -17.36 -14.87
CA MET A 64 -5.63 -17.11 -15.56
C MET A 64 -4.83 -18.41 -15.69
N ARG A 65 -4.42 -18.72 -16.91
CA ARG A 65 -3.47 -19.79 -17.17
C ARG A 65 -2.05 -19.24 -17.06
N GLN A 66 -1.09 -20.14 -16.83
CA GLN A 66 0.33 -19.79 -16.71
C GLN A 66 0.64 -18.68 -15.66
N SER A 67 -0.19 -18.60 -14.61
CA SER A 67 -0.01 -17.62 -13.54
C SER A 67 1.23 -17.86 -12.67
N GLY A 68 1.92 -18.99 -12.86
CA GLY A 68 3.16 -19.31 -12.15
C GLY A 68 4.28 -18.28 -12.32
N VAL A 69 4.35 -17.62 -13.48
CA VAL A 69 5.32 -16.53 -13.72
C VAL A 69 5.06 -15.37 -12.75
N LEU A 70 3.79 -14.94 -12.61
CA LEU A 70 3.40 -13.87 -11.69
C LEU A 70 3.56 -14.30 -10.23
N ALA A 71 3.20 -15.56 -9.91
CA ALA A 71 3.37 -16.11 -8.58
C ALA A 71 4.85 -16.14 -8.16
N ALA A 72 5.76 -16.48 -9.06
CA ALA A 72 7.21 -16.44 -8.81
C ALA A 72 7.70 -15.03 -8.47
N MET A 73 7.20 -14.01 -9.17
CA MET A 73 7.50 -12.61 -8.85
C MET A 73 6.96 -12.20 -7.49
N CYS A 74 5.76 -12.65 -7.12
CA CYS A 74 5.20 -12.41 -5.79
C CYS A 74 6.00 -13.12 -4.69
N LEU A 75 6.43 -14.36 -4.90
CA LEU A 75 7.29 -15.09 -3.96
C LEU A 75 8.63 -14.37 -3.77
N TYR A 76 9.27 -13.96 -4.87
CA TYR A 76 10.48 -13.14 -4.78
C TYR A 76 10.27 -11.88 -3.94
N ALA A 77 9.15 -11.18 -4.13
CA ALA A 77 8.82 -9.98 -3.37
C ALA A 77 8.64 -10.26 -1.87
N LEU A 78 8.03 -11.39 -1.50
CA LEU A 78 7.92 -11.82 -0.10
C LEU A 78 9.29 -12.12 0.51
N ASP A 79 10.14 -12.83 -0.22
CA ASP A 79 11.43 -13.26 0.30
C ASP A 79 12.45 -12.10 0.42
N ASN A 80 12.31 -11.06 -0.41
CA ASN A 80 13.35 -10.03 -0.53
C ASN A 80 12.91 -8.61 -0.17
N ASN A 81 11.61 -8.29 -0.21
CA ASN A 81 11.17 -6.91 -0.13
C ASN A 81 10.46 -6.53 1.18
N ILE A 82 10.09 -7.48 2.04
CA ILE A 82 9.38 -7.17 3.29
C ILE A 82 10.24 -6.29 4.20
N SER A 83 11.49 -6.65 4.43
CA SER A 83 12.40 -5.87 5.29
C SER A 83 12.67 -4.45 4.75
N ARG A 84 12.63 -4.29 3.43
CA ARG A 84 12.78 -2.99 2.76
C ARG A 84 11.68 -1.98 3.07
N LEU A 85 10.51 -2.43 3.50
CA LEU A 85 9.40 -1.53 3.82
C LEU A 85 9.75 -0.52 4.92
N SER A 86 10.72 -0.83 5.78
CA SER A 86 11.24 0.15 6.76
C SER A 86 11.86 1.37 6.09
N ASN A 87 12.54 1.21 4.96
CA ASN A 87 13.15 2.33 4.23
C ASN A 87 12.06 3.28 3.68
N ASP A 88 10.93 2.72 3.21
CA ASP A 88 9.79 3.53 2.76
C ASP A 88 9.21 4.37 3.92
N HIS A 89 9.17 3.80 5.13
CA HIS A 89 8.71 4.52 6.33
C HIS A 89 9.69 5.64 6.72
N GLU A 90 11.00 5.41 6.62
CA GLU A 90 12.04 6.42 6.89
C GLU A 90 11.94 7.57 5.89
N VAL A 91 11.78 7.27 4.60
CA VAL A 91 11.61 8.29 3.54
C VAL A 91 10.32 9.08 3.76
N ALA A 92 9.21 8.43 4.12
CA ALA A 92 7.96 9.11 4.41
C ALA A 92 8.10 10.06 5.62
N SER A 93 8.74 9.60 6.68
CA SER A 93 9.01 10.42 7.88
C SER A 93 9.92 11.59 7.57
N PHE A 94 10.97 11.39 6.77
CA PHE A 94 11.85 12.46 6.31
C PHE A 94 11.09 13.49 5.48
N LEU A 95 10.29 13.04 4.50
CA LEU A 95 9.47 13.93 3.69
C LEU A 95 8.52 14.77 4.56
N GLY A 96 7.87 14.15 5.55
CA GLY A 96 7.02 14.86 6.49
C GLY A 96 7.76 15.95 7.24
N SER A 97 8.94 15.64 7.77
CA SER A 97 9.78 16.62 8.49
C SER A 97 10.25 17.79 7.62
N GLU A 98 10.39 17.58 6.32
CA GLU A 98 10.71 18.67 5.38
C GLU A 98 9.46 19.50 5.04
N LEU A 99 8.30 18.86 4.90
CA LEU A 99 7.02 19.54 4.65
C LEU A 99 6.60 20.43 5.84
N GLU A 100 6.86 20.01 7.08
CA GLU A 100 6.59 20.80 8.29
C GLU A 100 7.29 22.17 8.33
N LYS A 101 8.39 22.32 7.58
CA LYS A 101 9.15 23.57 7.49
C LYS A 101 8.52 24.58 6.52
N LEU A 102 7.54 24.18 5.74
CA LEU A 102 6.91 25.01 4.72
C LEU A 102 5.71 25.76 5.29
N GLU A 103 5.71 27.08 5.21
CA GLU A 103 4.60 27.93 5.65
C GLU A 103 3.28 27.66 4.89
N THR A 104 3.38 27.05 3.71
CA THR A 104 2.23 26.66 2.89
C THR A 104 1.57 25.36 3.33
N VAL A 105 2.13 24.64 4.28
CA VAL A 105 1.56 23.43 4.87
C VAL A 105 0.93 23.80 6.20
N GLU A 106 -0.37 23.54 6.33
CA GLU A 106 -1.13 23.85 7.54
C GLU A 106 -1.02 22.71 8.57
N GLN A 107 -1.16 21.49 8.09
CA GLN A 107 -1.18 20.30 8.93
C GLN A 107 -0.60 19.11 8.19
N ILE A 108 0.11 18.24 8.92
CA ILE A 108 0.50 16.91 8.45
C ILE A 108 -0.13 15.88 9.37
N LEU A 109 -0.86 14.93 8.78
CA LEU A 109 -1.40 13.81 9.55
C LEU A 109 -0.26 12.91 10.05
N PRO A 110 -0.45 12.20 11.18
CA PRO A 110 0.58 11.30 11.71
C PRO A 110 1.10 10.33 10.65
N ILE A 111 2.41 10.35 10.42
CA ILE A 111 3.08 9.47 9.46
C ILE A 111 3.44 8.16 10.17
N GLU A 112 2.56 7.19 10.06
CA GLU A 112 2.73 5.90 10.73
C GLU A 112 3.51 4.90 9.88
N THR A 113 3.38 4.99 8.55
CA THR A 113 4.03 4.08 7.59
C THR A 113 4.58 4.85 6.41
N ASN A 114 4.22 4.47 5.20
CA ASN A 114 4.70 5.03 3.93
C ASN A 114 3.72 6.03 3.28
N ILE A 115 2.75 6.54 4.03
CA ILE A 115 1.76 7.50 3.53
C ILE A 115 1.98 8.84 4.23
N VAL A 116 2.11 9.90 3.43
CA VAL A 116 2.19 11.28 3.89
C VAL A 116 0.96 12.02 3.38
N ILE A 117 0.18 12.56 4.29
CA ILE A 117 -1.03 13.36 3.99
C ILE A 117 -0.86 14.70 4.68
N PHE A 118 -1.07 15.78 3.94
CA PHE A 118 -0.96 17.12 4.46
C PHE A 118 -2.02 18.06 3.87
N ASP A 119 -2.37 19.09 4.61
CA ASP A 119 -3.28 20.15 4.23
C ASP A 119 -2.50 21.43 3.89
N LEU A 120 -3.04 22.22 2.97
CA LEU A 120 -2.44 23.48 2.54
C LEU A 120 -3.03 24.65 3.32
N SER A 121 -2.18 25.51 3.87
CA SER A 121 -2.55 26.76 4.54
C SER A 121 -2.95 27.85 3.56
N ASP A 122 -2.34 27.84 2.38
CA ASP A 122 -2.59 28.86 1.34
C ASP A 122 -3.85 28.52 0.54
N LYS A 123 -4.91 29.28 0.79
CA LYS A 123 -6.19 29.15 0.07
C LYS A 123 -6.12 29.63 -1.38
N THR A 124 -5.02 30.26 -1.81
CA THR A 124 -4.82 30.67 -3.19
C THR A 124 -4.40 29.53 -4.10
N ILE A 125 -3.86 28.46 -3.51
CA ILE A 125 -3.48 27.23 -4.23
C ILE A 125 -4.41 26.09 -3.79
N SER A 126 -5.16 25.55 -4.72
CA SER A 126 -5.96 24.34 -4.45
C SER A 126 -5.11 23.08 -4.60
N ALA A 127 -5.48 22.01 -3.88
CA ALA A 127 -4.78 20.72 -4.00
C ALA A 127 -4.72 20.20 -5.45
N PRO A 128 -5.78 20.29 -6.30
CA PRO A 128 -5.67 19.94 -7.71
C PRO A 128 -4.65 20.77 -8.48
N ASN A 129 -4.56 22.07 -8.19
CA ASN A 129 -3.58 22.96 -8.85
C ASN A 129 -2.14 22.59 -8.42
N LEU A 130 -1.94 22.24 -7.14
CA LEU A 130 -0.65 21.75 -6.66
C LEU A 130 -0.26 20.45 -7.38
N VAL A 131 -1.18 19.50 -7.49
CA VAL A 131 -0.97 18.23 -8.22
C VAL A 131 -0.51 18.50 -9.65
N GLN A 132 -1.17 19.42 -10.34
CA GLN A 132 -0.80 19.76 -11.71
C GLN A 132 0.61 20.37 -11.79
N LYS A 133 0.93 21.33 -10.94
CA LYS A 133 2.27 21.97 -10.90
C LYS A 133 3.37 20.98 -10.57
N MET A 134 3.13 20.08 -9.62
CA MET A 134 4.08 19.01 -9.26
C MET A 134 4.32 18.06 -10.43
N ARG A 135 3.25 17.70 -11.17
CA ARG A 135 3.37 16.86 -12.37
C ARG A 135 4.22 17.54 -13.46
N GLU A 136 4.08 18.84 -13.66
CA GLU A 136 4.90 19.63 -14.60
C GLU A 136 6.39 19.61 -14.24
N GLN A 137 6.70 19.42 -12.95
CA GLN A 137 8.07 19.26 -12.44
C GLN A 137 8.53 17.79 -12.36
N GLY A 138 7.73 16.84 -12.85
CA GLY A 138 8.05 15.41 -12.85
C GLY A 138 7.68 14.66 -11.58
N PHE A 139 6.97 15.28 -10.64
CA PHE A 139 6.52 14.63 -9.40
C PHE A 139 5.04 14.23 -9.50
N GLN A 140 4.70 13.06 -8.97
CA GLN A 140 3.32 12.58 -8.92
C GLN A 140 2.84 12.53 -7.47
N ILE A 141 1.85 13.34 -7.17
CA ILE A 141 1.12 13.36 -5.90
C ILE A 141 -0.38 13.25 -6.18
N GLY A 142 -1.18 12.93 -5.14
CA GLY A 142 -2.63 12.87 -5.23
C GLY A 142 -3.29 14.03 -4.51
N ALA A 143 -4.55 14.32 -4.83
CA ALA A 143 -5.45 15.18 -4.07
C ALA A 143 -6.74 14.42 -3.74
N PHE A 144 -7.29 14.65 -2.55
CA PHE A 144 -8.53 14.06 -2.05
C PHE A 144 -9.57 15.12 -1.80
#